data_4e2b5dcda49f1ae2180cd6930ce1d479
#
_entry.id   4e2b5dcda49f1ae2180cd6930ce1d479
#
_cell.length_a   1.000
_cell.length_b   1.000
_cell.length_c   1.000
_cell.angle_alpha   90.00
_cell.angle_beta   90.00
_cell.angle_gamma   90.00
#
_symmetry.space_group_name_H-M   'P 1'
#
loop_
_entity.id
_entity.type
_entity.pdbx_description
1 polymer ?
#
loop_
_entity_poly.entity_id
_entity_poly.type
_entity_poly.pdbx_seq_one_letter_code
_entity_poly.pdbx_strand_id
1 'polypeptide(L)'
;MRVEPIRIETDTTPLDGLWYEPDGDIRGVVQLFHGNTMNFYVGPPRFLPPVLTDRGFACLAYNRRGHDVASNRDSRDLEGGAYQTAAEMIEDNVLAHRWILDRGLDDPILVGHSNGGTLAARHAADHPGIPALVLLSAHRGGKDLMRMIAAHGLMAGDRYEEITAHARALVAAGRGRELMLVPGWWYVISAGTYCEYLDNIPDLLDCAARITCPTLYLRGDEEPVEIYPAEEFVRRSPAAVDFELIDDCGHYYLANEDRVATMVAGWLEAVVGL
;
A
#
# COMPACT_ATOMS: atom_id res chain seq x y z
N MET A 1 -8.51 15.73 18.08
CA MET A 1 -8.50 14.42 17.40
C MET A 1 -8.77 13.32 18.43
N ARG A 2 -9.74 12.44 18.16
CA ARG A 2 -9.99 11.19 18.91
C ARG A 2 -9.36 10.02 18.14
N VAL A 3 -8.77 9.07 18.86
CA VAL A 3 -8.18 7.85 18.26
C VAL A 3 -8.81 6.62 18.93
N GLU A 4 -9.29 5.70 18.12
CA GLU A 4 -9.98 4.49 18.57
C GLU A 4 -9.34 3.25 17.94
N PRO A 5 -8.90 2.25 18.72
CA PRO A 5 -8.53 0.95 18.18
C PRO A 5 -9.75 0.28 17.53
N ILE A 6 -9.56 -0.25 16.35
CA ILE A 6 -10.62 -0.92 15.60
C ILE A 6 -10.20 -2.33 15.20
N ARG A 7 -11.21 -3.13 14.90
CA ARG A 7 -11.07 -4.46 14.33
C ARG A 7 -12.05 -4.61 13.17
N ILE A 8 -11.55 -5.14 12.06
CA ILE A 8 -12.35 -5.47 10.89
C ILE A 8 -12.30 -6.98 10.72
N GLU A 9 -13.45 -7.65 10.76
CA GLU A 9 -13.53 -9.10 10.65
C GLU A 9 -13.19 -9.56 9.23
N THR A 10 -12.44 -10.67 9.14
CA THR A 10 -12.17 -11.41 7.92
C THR A 10 -12.66 -12.84 8.07
N ASP A 11 -12.43 -13.69 7.11
CA ASP A 11 -12.68 -15.14 7.22
C ASP A 11 -11.65 -15.88 8.10
N THR A 12 -10.51 -15.25 8.40
CA THR A 12 -9.42 -15.79 9.20
C THR A 12 -8.98 -14.83 10.29
N THR A 13 -7.81 -14.16 10.17
CA THR A 13 -7.29 -13.20 11.15
C THR A 13 -7.88 -11.80 10.88
N PRO A 14 -8.62 -11.22 11.82
CA PRO A 14 -9.16 -9.87 11.67
C PRO A 14 -8.06 -8.83 11.44
N LEU A 15 -8.41 -7.75 10.72
CA LEU A 15 -7.52 -6.61 10.54
C LEU A 15 -7.61 -5.72 11.77
N ASP A 16 -6.49 -5.45 12.42
CA ASP A 16 -6.40 -4.47 13.49
C ASP A 16 -5.93 -3.12 12.95
N GLY A 17 -6.40 -2.04 13.56
CA GLY A 17 -6.03 -0.70 13.13
C GLY A 17 -6.46 0.39 14.10
N LEU A 18 -6.33 1.62 13.63
CA LEU A 18 -6.75 2.82 14.34
C LEU A 18 -7.70 3.63 13.45
N TRP A 19 -8.79 4.07 14.06
CA TRP A 19 -9.67 5.09 13.52
C TRP A 19 -9.31 6.42 14.16
N TYR A 20 -8.96 7.38 13.32
CA TYR A 20 -8.67 8.76 13.73
C TYR A 20 -9.85 9.64 13.33
N GLU A 21 -10.38 10.39 14.28
CA GLU A 21 -11.55 11.23 14.07
C GLU A 21 -11.19 12.69 14.43
N PRO A 22 -11.52 13.67 13.56
CA PRO A 22 -11.30 15.09 13.86
C PRO A 22 -12.18 15.55 15.05
N ASP A 23 -11.81 16.66 15.68
CA ASP A 23 -12.60 17.24 16.79
C ASP A 23 -13.88 17.92 16.32
N GLY A 24 -14.06 18.18 15.03
CA GLY A 24 -15.25 18.75 14.39
C GLY A 24 -15.96 17.78 13.47
N ASP A 25 -16.74 18.33 12.54
CA ASP A 25 -17.45 17.55 11.53
C ASP A 25 -16.45 16.82 10.61
N ILE A 26 -16.79 15.59 10.25
CA ILE A 26 -16.02 14.81 9.28
C ILE A 26 -16.31 15.36 7.88
N ARG A 27 -15.30 15.93 7.24
CA ARG A 27 -15.38 16.52 5.89
C ARG A 27 -15.08 15.50 4.79
N GLY A 28 -14.41 14.41 5.13
CA GLY A 28 -14.07 13.30 4.24
C GLY A 28 -13.35 12.21 5.00
N VAL A 29 -13.22 11.05 4.38
CA VAL A 29 -12.58 9.87 4.99
C VAL A 29 -11.38 9.47 4.16
N VAL A 30 -10.27 9.15 4.82
CA VAL A 30 -9.04 8.66 4.19
C VAL A 30 -8.78 7.22 4.63
N GLN A 31 -8.68 6.31 3.66
CA GLN A 31 -8.23 4.94 3.87
C GLN A 31 -6.73 4.83 3.54
N LEU A 32 -5.92 4.39 4.50
CA LEU A 32 -4.46 4.35 4.42
C LEU A 32 -3.95 2.93 4.17
N PHE A 33 -3.27 2.73 3.03
CA PHE A 33 -2.72 1.45 2.60
C PHE A 33 -1.23 1.40 2.91
N HIS A 34 -0.82 0.56 3.87
CA HIS A 34 0.60 0.43 4.23
C HIS A 34 1.42 -0.34 3.18
N GLY A 35 2.72 -0.08 3.14
CA GLY A 35 3.68 -0.76 2.26
C GLY A 35 3.89 -2.24 2.60
N ASN A 36 4.72 -2.90 1.80
CA ASN A 36 5.13 -4.27 2.08
C ASN A 36 6.00 -4.32 3.34
N THR A 37 5.86 -5.38 4.16
CA THR A 37 6.56 -5.53 5.46
C THR A 37 6.34 -4.38 6.46
N MET A 38 5.39 -3.49 6.18
CA MET A 38 5.00 -2.37 7.04
C MET A 38 3.71 -2.69 7.80
N ASN A 39 3.27 -1.76 8.62
CA ASN A 39 2.04 -1.81 9.37
C ASN A 39 1.43 -0.39 9.49
N PHE A 40 0.29 -0.27 10.17
CA PHE A 40 -0.47 0.99 10.22
C PHE A 40 0.23 2.12 11.01
N TYR A 41 1.31 1.87 11.74
CA TYR A 41 1.98 2.91 12.54
C TYR A 41 3.46 3.11 12.19
N VAL A 42 3.85 2.77 10.97
CA VAL A 42 5.13 3.16 10.37
C VAL A 42 4.91 3.89 9.04
N GLY A 43 5.77 4.82 8.73
CA GLY A 43 5.70 5.61 7.49
C GLY A 43 4.41 6.44 7.37
N PRO A 44 3.88 6.62 6.15
CA PRO A 44 2.71 7.45 5.89
C PRO A 44 1.48 7.16 6.75
N PRO A 45 1.07 5.91 7.01
CA PRO A 45 -0.06 5.64 7.91
C PRO A 45 0.12 6.18 9.34
N ARG A 46 1.36 6.42 9.79
CA ARG A 46 1.66 7.00 11.09
C ARG A 46 1.66 8.52 11.09
N PHE A 47 2.31 9.16 10.10
CA PHE A 47 2.53 10.60 10.16
C PHE A 47 1.42 11.43 9.48
N LEU A 48 0.64 10.84 8.57
CA LEU A 48 -0.46 11.54 7.88
C LEU A 48 -1.68 11.81 8.78
N PRO A 49 -2.21 10.85 9.57
CA PRO A 49 -3.47 11.04 10.28
C PRO A 49 -3.53 12.29 11.16
N PRO A 50 -2.49 12.67 11.94
CA PRO A 50 -2.55 13.91 12.73
C PRO A 50 -2.79 15.16 11.88
N VAL A 51 -2.09 15.28 10.76
CA VAL A 51 -2.20 16.46 9.88
C VAL A 51 -3.54 16.45 9.13
N LEU A 52 -4.01 15.28 8.69
CA LEU A 52 -5.29 15.14 7.99
C LEU A 52 -6.48 15.40 8.91
N THR A 53 -6.43 14.93 10.16
CA THR A 53 -7.51 15.20 11.12
C THR A 53 -7.59 16.66 11.52
N ASP A 54 -6.48 17.40 11.58
CA ASP A 54 -6.48 18.84 11.78
C ASP A 54 -7.16 19.60 10.63
N ARG A 55 -7.32 18.96 9.47
CA ARG A 55 -8.04 19.47 8.30
C ARG A 55 -9.46 18.93 8.15
N GLY A 56 -9.95 18.17 9.15
CA GLY A 56 -11.30 17.62 9.17
C GLY A 56 -11.47 16.27 8.47
N PHE A 57 -10.39 15.61 8.06
CA PHE A 57 -10.48 14.26 7.50
C PHE A 57 -10.42 13.21 8.60
N ALA A 58 -11.37 12.28 8.62
CA ALA A 58 -11.20 11.07 9.40
C ALA A 58 -10.25 10.11 8.68
N CYS A 59 -9.47 9.30 9.42
CA CYS A 59 -8.51 8.39 8.81
C CYS A 59 -8.66 6.97 9.35
N LEU A 60 -8.68 5.99 8.46
CA LEU A 60 -8.57 4.58 8.78
C LEU A 60 -7.16 4.09 8.43
N ALA A 61 -6.35 3.82 9.46
CA ALA A 61 -5.04 3.17 9.32
C ALA A 61 -5.13 1.76 9.89
N TYR A 62 -4.88 0.74 9.08
CA TYR A 62 -5.09 -0.65 9.46
C TYR A 62 -3.98 -1.55 8.93
N ASN A 63 -3.81 -2.69 9.56
CA ASN A 63 -2.98 -3.78 9.05
C ASN A 63 -3.79 -4.67 8.13
N ARG A 64 -3.23 -5.03 6.98
CA ARG A 64 -3.71 -6.23 6.27
C ARG A 64 -3.48 -7.45 7.17
N ARG A 65 -4.26 -8.54 6.95
CA ARG A 65 -4.19 -9.72 7.80
C ARG A 65 -2.75 -10.20 8.02
N GLY A 66 -2.43 -10.52 9.27
CA GLY A 66 -1.12 -11.02 9.68
C GLY A 66 0.06 -10.06 9.60
N HIS A 67 -0.18 -8.75 9.42
CA HIS A 67 0.85 -7.70 9.53
C HIS A 67 0.92 -7.10 10.93
N ASP A 68 0.44 -7.80 11.94
CA ASP A 68 0.49 -7.37 13.31
C ASP A 68 1.93 -7.30 13.82
N VAL A 69 2.18 -6.38 14.74
CA VAL A 69 3.50 -6.16 15.34
C VAL A 69 3.84 -7.23 16.39
N ALA A 70 2.81 -7.73 17.03
CA ALA A 70 2.91 -8.85 17.98
C ALA A 70 2.35 -10.11 17.31
N SER A 71 2.37 -11.22 18.03
CA SER A 71 1.91 -12.50 17.50
C SER A 71 0.51 -12.44 16.89
N ASN A 72 0.20 -13.40 16.04
CA ASN A 72 -1.10 -13.75 15.51
C ASN A 72 -2.13 -14.13 16.58
N ARG A 73 -2.27 -13.35 17.66
CA ARG A 73 -3.23 -13.65 18.71
C ARG A 73 -3.07 -15.08 19.23
N ASP A 74 -4.15 -15.81 19.35
CA ASP A 74 -4.16 -17.20 19.81
C ASP A 74 -4.11 -18.23 18.67
N SER A 75 -4.06 -17.77 17.41
CA SER A 75 -3.93 -18.64 16.26
C SER A 75 -2.49 -19.12 16.05
N ARG A 76 -2.34 -20.34 15.59
CA ARG A 76 -1.08 -20.93 15.13
C ARG A 76 -1.03 -21.07 13.61
N ASP A 77 -2.04 -20.54 12.92
CA ASP A 77 -2.08 -20.54 11.47
C ASP A 77 -1.03 -19.57 10.93
N LEU A 78 -0.34 -20.03 9.90
CA LEU A 78 0.66 -19.22 9.22
C LEU A 78 -0.06 -18.27 8.26
N GLU A 79 -0.10 -17.01 8.61
CA GLU A 79 -0.82 -15.97 7.88
C GLU A 79 -0.02 -14.67 7.89
N GLY A 80 -0.30 -13.77 6.94
CA GLY A 80 0.27 -12.44 6.92
C GLY A 80 1.52 -12.27 6.11
N GLY A 81 2.30 -11.23 6.36
CA GLY A 81 3.35 -10.71 5.49
C GLY A 81 4.24 -11.71 4.76
N ALA A 82 4.65 -12.80 5.42
CA ALA A 82 5.44 -13.85 4.80
C ALA A 82 4.61 -14.88 4.02
N TYR A 83 3.28 -14.89 4.19
CA TYR A 83 2.37 -15.92 3.62
C TYR A 83 1.22 -15.33 2.80
N GLN A 84 1.07 -14.02 2.77
CA GLN A 84 -0.05 -13.32 2.14
C GLN A 84 -0.08 -13.53 0.61
N THR A 85 -1.25 -13.81 0.06
CA THR A 85 -1.49 -13.85 -1.38
C THR A 85 -1.91 -12.47 -1.92
N ALA A 86 -1.79 -12.27 -3.23
CA ALA A 86 -2.29 -11.06 -3.88
C ALA A 86 -3.80 -10.89 -3.72
N ALA A 87 -4.55 -12.00 -3.73
CA ALA A 87 -6.00 -11.99 -3.52
C ALA A 87 -6.36 -11.49 -2.12
N GLU A 88 -5.70 -12.01 -1.07
CA GLU A 88 -5.90 -11.55 0.30
C GLU A 88 -5.54 -10.08 0.48
N MET A 89 -4.43 -9.61 -0.14
CA MET A 89 -4.06 -8.19 -0.11
C MET A 89 -5.17 -7.29 -0.66
N ILE A 90 -5.82 -7.71 -1.74
CA ILE A 90 -6.91 -6.95 -2.38
C ILE A 90 -8.18 -7.02 -1.50
N GLU A 91 -8.53 -8.23 -1.03
CA GLU A 91 -9.71 -8.44 -0.20
C GLU A 91 -9.68 -7.63 1.09
N ASP A 92 -8.56 -7.63 1.80
CA ASP A 92 -8.39 -6.86 3.05
C ASP A 92 -8.71 -5.37 2.85
N ASN A 93 -8.28 -4.81 1.71
CA ASN A 93 -8.56 -3.42 1.39
C ASN A 93 -10.04 -3.18 1.06
N VAL A 94 -10.71 -4.16 0.44
CA VAL A 94 -12.17 -4.12 0.19
C VAL A 94 -12.94 -4.21 1.51
N LEU A 95 -12.51 -5.07 2.43
CA LEU A 95 -13.13 -5.19 3.76
C LEU A 95 -12.98 -3.89 4.57
N ALA A 96 -11.81 -3.26 4.50
CA ALA A 96 -11.57 -1.97 5.14
C ALA A 96 -12.45 -0.84 4.54
N HIS A 97 -12.61 -0.81 3.22
CA HIS A 97 -13.52 0.13 2.54
C HIS A 97 -14.97 -0.11 2.99
N ARG A 98 -15.44 -1.36 2.98
CA ARG A 98 -16.79 -1.71 3.43
C ARG A 98 -17.03 -1.30 4.89
N TRP A 99 -16.05 -1.47 5.76
CA TRP A 99 -16.14 -1.05 7.16
C TRP A 99 -16.38 0.47 7.29
N ILE A 100 -15.81 1.30 6.40
CA ILE A 100 -16.09 2.74 6.33
C ILE A 100 -17.57 2.98 5.93
N LEU A 101 -18.02 2.32 4.85
CA LEU A 101 -19.39 2.48 4.36
C LEU A 101 -20.44 2.00 5.40
N ASP A 102 -20.17 0.91 6.11
CA ASP A 102 -21.05 0.37 7.16
C ASP A 102 -21.21 1.32 8.37
N ARG A 103 -20.32 2.31 8.52
CA ARG A 103 -20.44 3.42 9.48
C ARG A 103 -21.30 4.57 8.96
N GLY A 104 -21.86 4.47 7.77
CA GLY A 104 -22.68 5.50 7.14
C GLY A 104 -21.87 6.66 6.56
N LEU A 105 -20.58 6.43 6.30
CA LEU A 105 -19.67 7.40 5.67
C LEU A 105 -19.61 7.17 4.16
N ASP A 106 -19.17 8.17 3.41
CA ASP A 106 -19.02 8.09 1.96
C ASP A 106 -17.79 7.28 1.53
N ASP A 107 -17.66 7.04 0.22
CA ASP A 107 -16.48 6.42 -0.37
C ASP A 107 -15.19 7.14 0.07
N PRO A 108 -14.17 6.40 0.54
CA PRO A 108 -12.97 7.02 1.07
C PRO A 108 -12.05 7.55 -0.03
N ILE A 109 -11.30 8.60 0.30
CA ILE A 109 -10.07 8.96 -0.39
C ILE A 109 -9.03 7.87 -0.10
N LEU A 110 -8.29 7.43 -1.11
CA LEU A 110 -7.28 6.40 -0.93
C LEU A 110 -5.89 7.03 -0.86
N VAL A 111 -5.12 6.64 0.13
CA VAL A 111 -3.70 7.02 0.25
C VAL A 111 -2.88 5.76 0.44
N GLY A 112 -1.94 5.48 -0.47
CA GLY A 112 -1.15 4.27 -0.41
C GLY A 112 0.34 4.50 -0.61
N HIS A 113 1.17 3.81 0.19
CA HIS A 113 2.63 3.87 0.10
C HIS A 113 3.20 2.56 -0.44
N SER A 114 4.15 2.65 -1.38
CA SER A 114 4.89 1.49 -1.90
C SER A 114 3.94 0.43 -2.49
N ASN A 115 3.97 -0.81 -2.01
CA ASN A 115 3.00 -1.86 -2.34
C ASN A 115 1.55 -1.42 -2.02
N GLY A 116 1.35 -0.70 -0.91
CA GLY A 116 0.06 -0.12 -0.59
C GLY A 116 -0.41 0.90 -1.63
N GLY A 117 0.50 1.63 -2.27
CA GLY A 117 0.19 2.52 -3.40
C GLY A 117 -0.31 1.75 -4.63
N THR A 118 0.36 0.65 -4.99
CA THR A 118 -0.07 -0.23 -6.08
C THR A 118 -1.45 -0.86 -5.80
N LEU A 119 -1.69 -1.27 -4.55
CA LEU A 119 -2.98 -1.81 -4.11
C LEU A 119 -4.07 -0.74 -4.06
N ALA A 120 -3.76 0.49 -3.64
CA ALA A 120 -4.69 1.62 -3.67
C ALA A 120 -5.08 1.99 -5.11
N ALA A 121 -4.11 1.99 -6.04
CA ALA A 121 -4.37 2.20 -7.46
C ALA A 121 -5.27 1.10 -8.04
N ARG A 122 -5.03 -0.17 -7.66
CA ARG A 122 -5.90 -1.28 -8.04
C ARG A 122 -7.32 -1.10 -7.48
N HIS A 123 -7.43 -0.70 -6.22
CA HIS A 123 -8.71 -0.46 -5.58
C HIS A 123 -9.49 0.68 -6.27
N ALA A 124 -8.83 1.81 -6.56
CA ALA A 124 -9.44 2.93 -7.30
C ALA A 124 -9.88 2.54 -8.71
N ALA A 125 -9.09 1.71 -9.41
CA ALA A 125 -9.43 1.21 -10.74
C ALA A 125 -10.66 0.30 -10.75
N ASP A 126 -10.93 -0.41 -9.66
CA ASP A 126 -12.06 -1.33 -9.52
C ASP A 126 -13.30 -0.65 -8.88
N HIS A 127 -13.15 0.53 -8.28
CA HIS A 127 -14.20 1.28 -7.60
C HIS A 127 -14.30 2.73 -8.12
N PRO A 128 -15.05 2.97 -9.20
CA PRO A 128 -15.13 4.30 -9.85
C PRO A 128 -15.70 5.43 -8.98
N GLY A 129 -16.32 5.09 -7.83
CA GLY A 129 -16.84 6.05 -6.84
C GLY A 129 -15.78 6.72 -5.96
N ILE A 130 -14.53 6.23 -5.99
CA ILE A 130 -13.44 6.80 -5.21
C ILE A 130 -13.22 8.27 -5.58
N PRO A 131 -13.28 9.21 -4.59
CA PRO A 131 -13.24 10.65 -4.88
C PRO A 131 -11.83 11.16 -5.23
N ALA A 132 -10.77 10.57 -4.67
CA ALA A 132 -9.38 10.96 -4.92
C ALA A 132 -8.40 9.84 -4.54
N LEU A 133 -7.22 9.84 -5.18
CA LEU A 133 -6.14 8.89 -4.93
C LEU A 133 -4.82 9.61 -4.68
N VAL A 134 -4.10 9.19 -3.64
CA VAL A 134 -2.72 9.64 -3.37
C VAL A 134 -1.78 8.45 -3.41
N LEU A 135 -0.80 8.51 -4.27
CA LEU A 135 0.24 7.51 -4.45
C LEU A 135 1.57 8.04 -3.90
N LEU A 136 2.07 7.39 -2.87
CA LEU A 136 3.34 7.71 -2.23
C LEU A 136 4.34 6.63 -2.60
N SER A 137 5.28 6.94 -3.51
CA SER A 137 6.28 5.98 -3.99
C SER A 137 5.66 4.63 -4.37
N ALA A 138 4.54 4.65 -5.09
CA ALA A 138 3.88 3.42 -5.53
C ALA A 138 4.76 2.67 -6.51
N HIS A 139 5.08 1.41 -6.22
CA HIS A 139 5.89 0.62 -7.13
C HIS A 139 5.10 0.10 -8.33
N ARG A 140 5.80 -0.20 -9.41
CA ARG A 140 5.23 -0.65 -10.68
C ARG A 140 4.28 -1.85 -10.55
N GLY A 141 4.58 -2.81 -9.65
CA GLY A 141 3.86 -4.08 -9.65
C GLY A 141 4.12 -4.91 -10.91
N GLY A 142 3.20 -5.84 -11.19
CA GLY A 142 3.27 -6.68 -12.39
C GLY A 142 4.41 -7.70 -12.38
N LYS A 143 4.48 -8.49 -13.45
CA LYS A 143 5.37 -9.66 -13.55
C LYS A 143 6.86 -9.36 -13.55
N ASP A 144 7.25 -8.15 -13.96
CA ASP A 144 8.66 -7.77 -14.06
C ASP A 144 9.19 -7.12 -12.78
N LEU A 145 8.34 -6.81 -11.80
CA LEU A 145 8.71 -6.09 -10.59
C LEU A 145 9.92 -6.74 -9.89
N MET A 146 9.84 -8.02 -9.59
CA MET A 146 10.88 -8.73 -8.84
C MET A 146 12.22 -8.74 -9.54
N ARG A 147 12.21 -8.82 -10.87
CA ARG A 147 13.45 -8.71 -11.69
C ARG A 147 14.04 -7.32 -11.64
N MET A 148 13.20 -6.29 -11.72
CA MET A 148 13.66 -4.89 -11.63
C MET A 148 14.25 -4.58 -10.26
N ILE A 149 13.58 -4.98 -9.20
CA ILE A 149 14.05 -4.81 -7.81
C ILE A 149 15.41 -5.50 -7.64
N ALA A 150 15.57 -6.72 -8.16
CA ALA A 150 16.83 -7.46 -8.12
C ALA A 150 17.95 -6.76 -8.91
N ALA A 151 17.63 -6.22 -10.09
CA ALA A 151 18.60 -5.47 -10.90
C ALA A 151 19.13 -4.21 -10.20
N HIS A 152 18.33 -3.61 -9.31
CA HIS A 152 18.76 -2.50 -8.45
C HIS A 152 19.38 -2.95 -7.12
N GLY A 153 19.62 -4.25 -6.92
CA GLY A 153 20.26 -4.80 -5.72
C GLY A 153 19.40 -4.77 -4.46
N LEU A 154 18.10 -4.48 -4.58
CA LEU A 154 17.22 -4.28 -3.43
C LEU A 154 16.68 -5.60 -2.85
N MET A 155 16.31 -6.56 -3.69
CA MET A 155 15.82 -7.87 -3.25
C MET A 155 16.35 -8.96 -4.18
N ALA A 156 16.79 -10.07 -3.62
CA ALA A 156 17.43 -11.17 -4.33
C ALA A 156 18.76 -10.80 -5.03
N GLY A 157 18.96 -9.58 -5.47
CA GLY A 157 20.17 -9.09 -6.10
C GLY A 157 20.64 -10.00 -7.24
N ASP A 158 21.91 -10.36 -7.23
CA ASP A 158 22.55 -11.25 -8.21
C ASP A 158 22.09 -12.72 -8.12
N ARG A 159 21.30 -13.07 -7.09
CA ARG A 159 20.74 -14.41 -6.89
C ARG A 159 19.28 -14.56 -7.34
N TYR A 160 18.75 -13.60 -8.09
CA TYR A 160 17.35 -13.59 -8.51
C TYR A 160 16.92 -14.89 -9.22
N GLU A 161 17.69 -15.36 -10.19
CA GLU A 161 17.36 -16.59 -10.95
C GLU A 161 17.40 -17.85 -10.06
N GLU A 162 18.41 -17.96 -9.19
CA GLU A 162 18.54 -19.07 -8.23
C GLU A 162 17.35 -19.12 -7.26
N ILE A 163 17.00 -17.97 -6.65
CA ILE A 163 15.92 -17.86 -5.66
C ILE A 163 14.57 -18.13 -6.33
N THR A 164 14.36 -17.59 -7.54
CA THR A 164 13.15 -17.80 -8.30
C THR A 164 12.97 -19.28 -8.66
N ALA A 165 14.02 -19.94 -9.15
CA ALA A 165 13.99 -21.38 -9.46
C ALA A 165 13.72 -22.22 -8.21
N HIS A 166 14.35 -21.86 -7.07
CA HIS A 166 14.12 -22.54 -5.80
C HIS A 166 12.66 -22.39 -5.31
N ALA A 167 12.09 -21.19 -5.35
CA ALA A 167 10.70 -20.94 -4.99
C ALA A 167 9.73 -21.76 -5.85
N ARG A 168 9.92 -21.75 -7.17
CA ARG A 168 9.12 -22.53 -8.11
C ARG A 168 9.20 -24.03 -7.83
N ALA A 169 10.40 -24.56 -7.52
CA ALA A 169 10.60 -25.96 -7.19
C ALA A 169 9.88 -26.35 -5.88
N LEU A 170 9.93 -25.51 -4.86
CA LEU A 170 9.20 -25.73 -3.60
C LEU A 170 7.68 -25.75 -3.82
N VAL A 171 7.15 -24.80 -4.57
CA VAL A 171 5.71 -24.76 -4.92
C VAL A 171 5.30 -26.00 -5.69
N ALA A 172 6.07 -26.40 -6.72
CA ALA A 172 5.78 -27.60 -7.50
C ALA A 172 5.83 -28.90 -6.66
N ALA A 173 6.63 -28.92 -5.58
CA ALA A 173 6.71 -30.03 -4.64
C ALA A 173 5.63 -30.01 -3.54
N GLY A 174 4.66 -29.06 -3.58
CA GLY A 174 3.64 -28.89 -2.55
C GLY A 174 4.18 -28.25 -1.24
N ARG A 175 5.36 -27.67 -1.29
CA ARG A 175 6.08 -27.04 -0.15
C ARG A 175 6.04 -25.52 -0.20
N GLY A 176 5.02 -24.93 -0.82
CA GLY A 176 4.90 -23.48 -1.00
C GLY A 176 4.86 -22.66 0.29
N ARG A 177 4.54 -23.26 1.43
CA ARG A 177 4.58 -22.60 2.76
C ARG A 177 5.96 -22.59 3.42
N GLU A 178 6.98 -23.16 2.81
CA GLU A 178 8.33 -23.08 3.34
C GLU A 178 8.92 -21.68 3.21
N LEU A 179 9.52 -21.22 4.29
CA LEU A 179 10.15 -19.92 4.35
C LEU A 179 11.50 -19.92 3.67
N MET A 180 11.75 -18.90 2.90
CA MET A 180 13.02 -18.62 2.24
C MET A 180 13.56 -17.28 2.75
N LEU A 181 14.88 -17.20 2.90
CA LEU A 181 15.57 -15.93 3.11
C LEU A 181 15.92 -15.33 1.74
N VAL A 182 15.40 -14.14 1.48
CA VAL A 182 15.70 -13.39 0.26
C VAL A 182 16.69 -12.28 0.63
N PRO A 183 17.93 -12.31 0.10
CA PRO A 183 18.95 -11.30 0.40
C PRO A 183 18.58 -9.94 -0.20
N GLY A 184 19.25 -8.90 0.30
CA GLY A 184 19.00 -7.50 -0.05
C GLY A 184 18.33 -6.78 1.09
N TRP A 185 17.10 -7.14 1.42
CA TRP A 185 16.36 -6.55 2.54
C TRP A 185 16.20 -7.49 3.75
N TRP A 186 16.99 -8.55 3.84
CA TRP A 186 16.82 -9.56 4.91
C TRP A 186 15.39 -10.05 5.05
N TYR A 187 14.75 -10.23 3.91
CA TYR A 187 13.34 -10.54 3.84
C TYR A 187 13.12 -12.04 3.96
N VAL A 188 12.22 -12.42 4.86
CA VAL A 188 11.79 -13.80 5.02
C VAL A 188 10.39 -13.94 4.42
N ILE A 189 10.22 -14.79 3.42
CA ILE A 189 8.98 -14.97 2.69
C ILE A 189 8.77 -16.45 2.36
N SER A 190 7.54 -16.92 2.33
CA SER A 190 7.26 -18.26 1.86
C SER A 190 7.49 -18.37 0.34
N ALA A 191 7.83 -19.57 -0.12
CA ALA A 191 8.01 -19.82 -1.55
C ALA A 191 6.72 -19.51 -2.35
N GLY A 192 5.55 -19.79 -1.78
CA GLY A 192 4.25 -19.47 -2.37
C GLY A 192 4.07 -17.96 -2.53
N THR A 193 4.24 -17.19 -1.46
CA THR A 193 4.12 -15.72 -1.51
C THR A 193 5.14 -15.09 -2.44
N TYR A 194 6.38 -15.61 -2.48
CA TYR A 194 7.36 -15.15 -3.46
C TYR A 194 6.85 -15.34 -4.90
N CYS A 195 6.24 -16.50 -5.20
CA CYS A 195 5.63 -16.75 -6.50
C CYS A 195 4.42 -15.85 -6.78
N GLU A 196 3.62 -15.50 -5.75
CA GLU A 196 2.54 -14.50 -5.88
C GLU A 196 3.09 -13.14 -6.34
N TYR A 197 4.22 -12.70 -5.79
CA TYR A 197 4.89 -11.45 -6.23
C TYR A 197 5.41 -11.53 -7.66
N LEU A 198 5.78 -12.72 -8.15
CA LEU A 198 6.20 -12.90 -9.53
C LEU A 198 5.02 -12.86 -10.52
N ASP A 199 3.84 -13.36 -10.10
CA ASP A 199 2.78 -13.71 -11.05
C ASP A 199 1.50 -12.86 -10.91
N ASN A 200 1.15 -12.44 -9.68
CA ASN A 200 -0.21 -12.01 -9.35
C ASN A 200 -0.31 -10.59 -8.77
N ILE A 201 0.80 -9.93 -8.44
CA ILE A 201 0.75 -8.53 -7.97
C ILE A 201 0.18 -7.63 -9.07
N PRO A 202 -0.81 -6.77 -8.76
CA PRO A 202 -1.37 -5.84 -9.74
C PRO A 202 -0.30 -5.00 -10.43
N ASP A 203 -0.46 -4.74 -11.72
CA ASP A 203 0.38 -3.79 -12.45
C ASP A 203 -0.19 -2.37 -12.28
N LEU A 204 0.62 -1.48 -11.72
CA LEU A 204 0.25 -0.09 -11.48
C LEU A 204 -0.13 0.65 -12.77
N LEU A 205 0.58 0.37 -13.84
CA LEU A 205 0.40 1.05 -15.12
C LEU A 205 -0.85 0.55 -15.88
N ASP A 206 -1.24 -0.70 -15.67
CA ASP A 206 -2.53 -1.22 -16.15
C ASP A 206 -3.70 -0.66 -15.33
N CYS A 207 -3.50 -0.42 -14.03
CA CYS A 207 -4.47 0.27 -13.19
C CYS A 207 -4.64 1.74 -13.61
N ALA A 208 -3.55 2.45 -13.92
CA ALA A 208 -3.56 3.85 -14.32
C ALA A 208 -4.56 4.13 -15.43
N ALA A 209 -4.65 3.26 -16.46
CA ALA A 209 -5.55 3.42 -17.60
C ALA A 209 -7.05 3.32 -17.23
N ARG A 210 -7.39 2.87 -16.02
CA ARG A 210 -8.78 2.67 -15.54
C ARG A 210 -9.17 3.60 -14.40
N ILE A 211 -8.22 4.34 -13.82
CA ILE A 211 -8.49 5.29 -12.74
C ILE A 211 -9.14 6.54 -13.31
N THR A 212 -10.25 6.94 -12.73
CA THR A 212 -11.06 8.08 -13.17
C THR A 212 -11.07 9.24 -12.18
N CYS A 213 -10.59 9.05 -10.94
CA CYS A 213 -10.51 10.10 -9.95
C CYS A 213 -9.22 10.93 -10.07
N PRO A 214 -9.22 12.19 -9.61
CA PRO A 214 -8.01 12.98 -9.46
C PRO A 214 -6.96 12.22 -8.63
N THR A 215 -5.70 12.29 -9.05
CA THR A 215 -4.61 11.55 -8.42
C THR A 215 -3.43 12.48 -8.14
N LEU A 216 -2.88 12.40 -6.92
CA LEU A 216 -1.58 12.94 -6.57
C LEU A 216 -0.57 11.79 -6.55
N TYR A 217 0.56 11.96 -7.25
CA TYR A 217 1.67 11.01 -7.16
C TYR A 217 2.92 11.72 -6.63
N LEU A 218 3.41 11.31 -5.45
CA LEU A 218 4.67 11.78 -4.87
C LEU A 218 5.74 10.70 -4.97
N ARG A 219 6.96 11.10 -5.36
CA ARG A 219 8.14 10.21 -5.40
C ARG A 219 9.37 10.97 -4.90
N GLY A 220 10.25 10.29 -4.16
CA GLY A 220 11.57 10.81 -3.85
C GLY A 220 12.50 10.76 -5.06
N ASP A 221 13.43 11.70 -5.18
CA ASP A 221 14.37 11.78 -6.30
C ASP A 221 15.46 10.70 -6.26
N GLU A 222 15.70 10.10 -5.09
CA GLU A 222 16.63 8.97 -4.94
C GLU A 222 16.04 7.62 -5.40
N GLU A 223 14.77 7.56 -5.78
CA GLU A 223 14.08 6.32 -6.13
C GLU A 223 14.22 5.97 -7.62
N PRO A 224 14.54 4.70 -7.97
CA PRO A 224 14.63 4.26 -9.36
C PRO A 224 13.31 4.43 -10.11
N VAL A 225 13.33 5.17 -11.21
CA VAL A 225 12.13 5.45 -12.03
C VAL A 225 11.51 4.21 -12.65
N GLU A 226 12.29 3.17 -12.88
CA GLU A 226 11.82 1.89 -13.43
C GLU A 226 10.94 1.14 -12.44
N ILE A 227 11.23 1.27 -11.13
CA ILE A 227 10.46 0.66 -10.05
C ILE A 227 9.28 1.54 -9.66
N TYR A 228 9.45 2.88 -9.67
CA TYR A 228 8.46 3.88 -9.26
C TYR A 228 8.09 4.81 -10.42
N PRO A 229 7.30 4.33 -11.40
CA PRO A 229 7.16 4.96 -12.73
C PRO A 229 6.10 6.07 -12.77
N ALA A 230 6.27 7.13 -11.97
CA ALA A 230 5.30 8.22 -11.85
C ALA A 230 5.00 8.88 -13.21
N GLU A 231 6.03 9.17 -14.00
CA GLU A 231 5.87 9.82 -15.30
C GLU A 231 5.13 8.93 -16.32
N GLU A 232 5.31 7.63 -16.25
CA GLU A 232 4.58 6.67 -17.08
C GLU A 232 3.13 6.57 -16.62
N PHE A 233 2.89 6.57 -15.30
CA PHE A 233 1.56 6.60 -14.72
C PHE A 233 0.76 7.83 -15.21
N VAL A 234 1.36 9.03 -15.14
CA VAL A 234 0.76 10.27 -15.67
C VAL A 234 0.36 10.13 -17.13
N ARG A 235 1.24 9.56 -17.97
CA ARG A 235 0.94 9.38 -19.40
C ARG A 235 -0.20 8.42 -19.70
N ARG A 236 -0.42 7.41 -18.84
CA ARG A 236 -1.44 6.37 -19.04
C ARG A 236 -2.79 6.70 -18.42
N SER A 237 -2.80 7.57 -17.41
CA SER A 237 -4.03 7.92 -16.71
C SER A 237 -4.95 8.80 -17.59
N PRO A 238 -6.23 8.45 -17.72
CA PRO A 238 -7.22 9.33 -18.37
C PRO A 238 -7.66 10.47 -17.44
N ALA A 239 -7.42 10.37 -16.13
CA ALA A 239 -7.76 11.38 -15.14
C ALA A 239 -6.63 12.40 -14.96
N ALA A 240 -6.95 13.53 -14.31
CA ALA A 240 -5.94 14.50 -13.90
C ALA A 240 -4.98 13.86 -12.88
N VAL A 241 -3.68 13.96 -13.13
CA VAL A 241 -2.64 13.50 -12.22
C VAL A 241 -1.66 14.64 -11.97
N ASP A 242 -1.55 15.03 -10.70
CA ASP A 242 -0.49 15.93 -10.22
C ASP A 242 0.69 15.06 -9.77
N PHE A 243 1.86 15.28 -10.36
CA PHE A 243 3.09 14.59 -10.00
C PHE A 243 4.09 15.56 -9.41
N GLU A 244 4.59 15.24 -8.23
CA GLU A 244 5.63 16.01 -7.55
C GLU A 244 6.82 15.12 -7.19
N LEU A 245 8.01 15.59 -7.55
CA LEU A 245 9.28 15.00 -7.16
C LEU A 245 9.79 15.68 -5.89
N ILE A 246 10.19 14.90 -4.89
CA ILE A 246 10.69 15.42 -3.61
C ILE A 246 12.20 15.29 -3.61
N ASP A 247 12.90 16.43 -3.57
CA ASP A 247 14.36 16.48 -3.57
C ASP A 247 14.95 15.93 -2.26
N ASP A 248 16.13 15.34 -2.34
CA ASP A 248 16.88 14.73 -1.21
C ASP A 248 16.00 13.74 -0.43
N CYS A 249 15.27 12.89 -1.12
CA CYS A 249 14.26 12.04 -0.54
C CYS A 249 14.30 10.61 -1.07
N GLY A 250 14.43 9.66 -0.15
CA GLY A 250 14.32 8.24 -0.43
C GLY A 250 12.93 7.69 -0.16
N HIS A 251 12.78 6.37 -0.32
CA HIS A 251 11.53 5.62 -0.30
C HIS A 251 10.64 5.80 0.94
N TYR A 252 11.21 6.05 2.10
CA TYR A 252 10.48 6.13 3.37
C TYR A 252 10.16 7.56 3.80
N TYR A 253 10.51 8.57 3.00
CA TYR A 253 10.32 9.99 3.28
C TYR A 253 10.97 10.46 4.59
N LEU A 254 12.04 9.79 5.03
CA LEU A 254 12.75 10.14 6.26
C LEU A 254 13.24 11.59 6.20
N ALA A 255 13.00 12.36 7.27
CA ALA A 255 13.23 13.79 7.36
C ALA A 255 12.40 14.67 6.40
N ASN A 256 11.47 14.09 5.62
CA ASN A 256 10.52 14.77 4.75
C ASN A 256 9.05 14.54 5.16
N GLU A 257 8.79 13.90 6.31
CA GLU A 257 7.44 13.50 6.74
C GLU A 257 6.48 14.69 6.81
N ASP A 258 6.89 15.78 7.44
CA ASP A 258 6.07 16.99 7.58
C ASP A 258 5.81 17.67 6.22
N ARG A 259 6.81 17.69 5.34
CA ARG A 259 6.67 18.20 3.98
C ARG A 259 5.64 17.39 3.19
N VAL A 260 5.77 16.07 3.19
CA VAL A 260 4.84 15.15 2.51
C VAL A 260 3.43 15.28 3.08
N ALA A 261 3.29 15.31 4.42
CA ALA A 261 1.98 15.46 5.05
C ALA A 261 1.30 16.77 4.68
N THR A 262 2.06 17.87 4.65
CA THR A 262 1.54 19.18 4.23
C THR A 262 1.11 19.21 2.76
N MET A 263 1.91 18.60 1.88
CA MET A 263 1.57 18.48 0.44
C MET A 263 0.31 17.66 0.23
N VAL A 264 0.20 16.49 0.86
CA VAL A 264 -0.99 15.64 0.76
C VAL A 264 -2.23 16.36 1.28
N ALA A 265 -2.16 16.95 2.47
CA ALA A 265 -3.29 17.65 3.08
C ALA A 265 -3.75 18.85 2.23
N GLY A 266 -2.81 19.68 1.76
CA GLY A 266 -3.13 20.83 0.93
C GLY A 266 -3.73 20.44 -0.43
N TRP A 267 -3.23 19.37 -1.05
CA TRP A 267 -3.78 18.86 -2.29
C TRP A 267 -5.19 18.32 -2.11
N LEU A 268 -5.44 17.55 -1.05
CA LEU A 268 -6.77 17.02 -0.75
C LEU A 268 -7.80 18.13 -0.51
N GLU A 269 -7.44 19.20 0.23
CA GLU A 269 -8.33 20.36 0.41
C GLU A 269 -8.70 21.02 -0.91
N ALA A 270 -7.75 21.14 -1.83
CA ALA A 270 -7.97 21.76 -3.13
C ALA A 270 -8.85 20.90 -4.06
N VAL A 271 -8.67 19.59 -4.05
CA VAL A 271 -9.32 18.66 -5.01
C VAL A 271 -10.70 18.23 -4.54
N VAL A 272 -10.90 18.02 -3.26
CA VAL A 272 -12.18 17.55 -2.70
C VAL A 272 -13.14 18.73 -2.46
N GLY A 273 -12.70 19.98 -2.68
CA GLY A 273 -13.57 21.17 -2.64
C GLY A 273 -14.10 21.50 -1.25
N LEU A 274 -13.31 21.23 -0.23
CA LEU A 274 -13.66 21.37 1.18
C LEU A 274 -13.13 22.65 1.79
#